data_978f402fbdae6d98bc5f03b0f883a50e
#
_entry.id   978f402fbdae6d98bc5f03b0f883a50e
#
_cell.length_a   1.000
_cell.length_b   1.000
_cell.length_c   1.000
_cell.angle_alpha   90.00
_cell.angle_beta   90.00
_cell.angle_gamma   90.00
#
_symmetry.space_group_name_H-M   'P 1'
#
loop_
_entity.id
_entity.type
_entity.pdbx_description
1 polymer ?
#
loop_
_entity_poly.entity_id
_entity_poly.type
_entity_poly.pdbx_seq_one_letter_code
_entity_poly.pdbx_strand_id
1 'polypeptide(L)' 'MKDVTETIIRVIAEYLDKDASEIKATDTFAEIGLDSLDIMELVMQLQEELDCKIELSQDITSIEKLAEYISLQ' A
#
# COMPACT_ATOMS: atom_id res chain seq x y z
N MET A 1 1.98 0.87 -18.75
CA MET A 1 2.67 1.20 -17.50
C MET A 1 1.88 0.67 -16.32
N LYS A 2 2.55 0.00 -15.40
CA LYS A 2 1.89 -0.47 -14.19
C LYS A 2 1.60 0.69 -13.26
N ASP A 3 0.36 0.79 -12.86
CA ASP A 3 -0.02 1.79 -11.89
C ASP A 3 0.36 1.28 -10.50
N VAL A 4 1.24 1.99 -9.82
CA VAL A 4 1.68 1.62 -8.48
C VAL A 4 0.49 1.56 -7.52
N THR A 5 -0.45 2.49 -7.67
CA THR A 5 -1.63 2.51 -6.83
C THR A 5 -2.43 1.22 -6.95
N GLU A 6 -2.62 0.73 -8.17
CA GLU A 6 -3.34 -0.52 -8.38
C GLU A 6 -2.62 -1.71 -7.74
N THR A 7 -1.29 -1.73 -7.84
CA THR A 7 -0.50 -2.79 -7.23
C THR A 7 -0.66 -2.78 -5.71
N ILE A 8 -0.62 -1.60 -5.10
CA ILE A 8 -0.80 -1.47 -3.65
C ILE A 8 -2.19 -1.95 -3.25
N ILE A 9 -3.22 -1.52 -3.97
CA ILE A 9 -4.58 -1.93 -3.67
C ILE A 9 -4.74 -3.44 -3.79
N ARG A 10 -4.16 -4.04 -4.82
CA ARG A 10 -4.22 -5.48 -5.02
C ARG A 10 -3.57 -6.24 -3.86
N VAL A 11 -2.39 -5.79 -3.44
CA VAL A 11 -1.69 -6.45 -2.34
C VAL A 11 -2.49 -6.34 -1.04
N ILE A 12 -3.04 -5.16 -0.77
CA ILE A 12 -3.86 -4.96 0.42
C ILE A 12 -5.11 -5.83 0.37
N ALA A 13 -5.77 -5.88 -0.78
CA ALA A 13 -6.98 -6.68 -0.93
C ALA A 13 -6.69 -8.16 -0.68
N GLU A 14 -5.59 -8.66 -1.20
CA GLU A 14 -5.20 -10.05 -0.98
C GLU A 14 -4.87 -10.30 0.49
N TYR A 15 -4.19 -9.36 1.12
CA TYR A 15 -3.82 -9.48 2.52
C TYR A 15 -5.05 -9.55 3.42
N LEU A 16 -6.06 -8.73 3.13
CA LEU A 16 -7.29 -8.64 3.92
C LEU A 16 -8.37 -9.60 3.45
N ASP A 17 -8.13 -10.33 2.38
CA ASP A 17 -9.10 -11.22 1.76
C ASP A 17 -10.36 -10.46 1.37
N LYS A 18 -10.19 -9.33 0.73
CA LYS A 18 -11.26 -8.46 0.25
C LYS A 18 -11.16 -8.24 -1.24
N ASP A 19 -12.23 -7.72 -1.80
CA ASP A 19 -12.25 -7.33 -3.20
C ASP A 19 -11.51 -6.00 -3.37
N ALA A 20 -10.69 -5.89 -4.41
CA ALA A 20 -9.96 -4.65 -4.66
C ALA A 20 -10.91 -3.45 -4.84
N SER A 21 -12.12 -3.71 -5.33
CA SER A 21 -13.12 -2.65 -5.52
C SER A 21 -13.59 -2.03 -4.21
N GLU A 22 -13.36 -2.71 -3.09
CA GLU A 22 -13.76 -2.19 -1.77
C GLU A 22 -12.71 -1.26 -1.17
N ILE A 23 -11.56 -1.16 -1.82
CA ILE A 23 -10.44 -0.36 -1.30
C ILE A 23 -10.23 0.84 -2.21
N LYS A 24 -10.21 2.03 -1.62
CA LYS A 24 -10.02 3.27 -2.35
C LYS A 24 -8.64 3.84 -2.08
N ALA A 25 -8.04 4.42 -3.10
CA ALA A 25 -6.70 5.01 -2.98
C ALA A 25 -6.65 6.14 -1.95
N THR A 26 -7.77 6.81 -1.75
CA THR A 26 -7.87 7.91 -0.78
C THR A 26 -8.04 7.44 0.66
N ASP A 27 -8.32 6.15 0.86
CA ASP A 27 -8.49 5.62 2.20
C ASP A 27 -7.16 5.62 2.95
N THR A 28 -7.22 5.93 4.24
CA THR A 28 -6.04 5.77 5.08
C THR A 28 -5.92 4.32 5.50
N PHE A 29 -4.72 3.93 5.91
CA PHE A 29 -4.52 2.56 6.37
C PHE A 29 -5.36 2.26 7.61
N ALA A 30 -5.54 3.26 8.47
CA ALA A 30 -6.38 3.10 9.66
C ALA A 30 -7.85 2.87 9.30
N GLU A 31 -8.34 3.56 8.28
CA GLU A 31 -9.72 3.38 7.81
C GLU A 31 -9.94 1.99 7.24
N ILE A 32 -8.91 1.45 6.60
CA ILE A 32 -8.98 0.11 6.02
C ILE A 32 -8.93 -0.96 7.12
N GLY A 33 -8.39 -0.61 8.27
CA GLY A 33 -8.28 -1.53 9.39
C GLY A 33 -6.90 -2.14 9.55
N LEU A 34 -5.88 -1.48 9.04
CA LEU A 34 -4.50 -1.94 9.13
C LEU A 34 -3.80 -1.28 10.31
N ASP A 35 -3.09 -2.07 11.10
CA ASP A 35 -2.24 -1.52 12.16
C ASP A 35 -0.79 -1.43 11.65
N SER A 36 0.12 -1.01 12.53
CA SER A 36 1.51 -0.79 12.12
C SER A 36 2.20 -2.08 11.70
N LEU A 37 1.86 -3.21 12.31
CA LEU A 37 2.44 -4.50 11.92
C LEU A 37 1.94 -4.91 10.54
N ASP A 38 0.66 -4.72 10.29
CA ASP A 38 0.09 -5.02 8.98
C ASP A 38 0.73 -4.18 7.89
N ILE A 39 0.93 -2.89 8.18
CA ILE A 39 1.54 -1.99 7.22
C ILE A 39 2.98 -2.42 6.91
N MET A 40 3.73 -2.84 7.92
CA MET A 40 5.09 -3.31 7.71
C MET A 40 5.13 -4.53 6.81
N GLU A 41 4.23 -5.47 7.02
CA GLU A 41 4.17 -6.66 6.17
C GLU A 41 3.80 -6.32 4.74
N LEU A 42 2.84 -5.42 4.59
CA LEU A 42 2.44 -4.97 3.26
C LEU A 42 3.58 -4.31 2.51
N VAL A 43 4.34 -3.48 3.22
CA VAL A 43 5.49 -2.81 2.62
C VAL A 43 6.53 -3.82 2.17
N MET A 44 6.76 -4.84 2.98
CA MET A 44 7.71 -5.89 2.61
C MET A 44 7.26 -6.61 1.34
N GLN A 45 5.98 -6.92 1.23
CA GLN A 45 5.45 -7.56 0.03
C GLN A 45 5.56 -6.64 -1.18
N LEU A 46 5.29 -5.35 -0.99
CA LEU A 46 5.39 -4.39 -2.06
C LEU A 46 6.83 -4.22 -2.56
N GLN A 47 7.78 -4.27 -1.66
CA GLN A 47 9.19 -4.20 -2.05
C GLN A 47 9.56 -5.35 -2.97
N GLU A 48 9.04 -6.53 -2.69
CA GLU A 48 9.27 -7.69 -3.54
C GLU A 48 8.55 -7.58 -4.87
N GLU A 49 7.28 -7.13 -4.84
CA GLU A 49 6.47 -7.02 -6.04
C GLU A 49 7.00 -5.96 -7.00
N LEU A 50 7.45 -4.84 -6.47
CA LEU A 50 7.89 -3.70 -7.26
C LEU A 50 9.40 -3.65 -7.45
N ASP A 51 10.11 -4.55 -6.80
CA ASP A 51 11.58 -4.62 -6.85
C ASP A 51 12.21 -3.26 -6.54
N CYS A 52 11.74 -2.64 -5.46
CA CYS A 52 12.28 -1.37 -5.01
C CYS A 52 12.27 -1.33 -3.48
N LYS A 53 13.09 -0.45 -2.93
CA LYS A 53 13.17 -0.29 -1.49
C LYS A 53 12.19 0.77 -1.03
N ILE A 54 11.40 0.45 -0.02
CA ILE A 54 10.40 1.35 0.53
C ILE A 54 10.70 1.58 2.00
N GLU A 55 10.86 2.83 2.39
CA GLU A 55 11.04 3.20 3.78
C GLU A 55 9.77 3.87 4.28
N LEU A 56 9.18 3.31 5.33
CA LEU A 56 7.99 3.89 5.92
C LEU A 56 8.34 5.11 6.76
N SER A 57 7.49 6.12 6.67
CA SER A 57 7.58 7.28 7.53
C SER A 57 6.20 7.59 8.09
N GLN A 58 6.14 8.45 9.10
CA GLN A 58 4.87 8.83 9.71
C GLN A 58 3.97 9.61 8.76
N ASP A 59 4.55 10.15 7.69
CA ASP A 59 3.79 10.90 6.69
C ASP A 59 3.03 9.99 5.74
N ILE A 60 3.40 8.70 5.67
CA ILE A 60 2.75 7.76 4.77
C ILE A 60 1.60 7.10 5.51
N THR A 61 0.42 7.70 5.42
CA THR A 61 -0.76 7.24 6.15
C THR A 61 -1.87 6.70 5.25
N SER A 62 -1.72 6.81 3.93
CA SER A 62 -2.74 6.37 2.99
C SER A 62 -2.09 5.69 1.79
N ILE A 63 -2.93 4.98 1.03
CA ILE A 63 -2.47 4.33 -0.19
C ILE A 63 -1.93 5.35 -1.17
N GLU A 64 -2.63 6.48 -1.30
CA GLU A 64 -2.24 7.54 -2.21
C GLU A 64 -0.87 8.09 -1.87
N LYS A 65 -0.60 8.32 -0.59
CA LYS A 65 0.71 8.82 -0.16
C LYS A 65 1.81 7.80 -0.38
N LEU A 66 1.51 6.53 -0.15
CA LEU A 66 2.48 5.48 -0.40
C LEU A 66 2.80 5.36 -1.89
N ALA A 67 1.78 5.44 -2.72
CA ALA A 67 1.97 5.40 -4.17
C ALA A 67 2.82 6.57 -4.66
N GLU A 68 2.56 7.75 -4.13
CA GLU A 68 3.34 8.93 -4.47
C GLU A 68 4.80 8.76 -4.07
N TYR A 69 5.04 8.26 -2.88
CA TYR A 69 6.38 8.02 -2.39
C TYR A 69 7.14 7.06 -3.32
N ILE A 70 6.50 5.97 -3.70
CA ILE A 70 7.12 4.98 -4.57
C ILE A 70 7.40 5.56 -5.96
N SER A 71 6.48 6.39 -6.46
CA SER A 71 6.63 7.01 -7.78
C SER A 71 7.80 7.97 -7.85
N LEU A 72 8.19 8.54 -6.72
CA LEU A 72 9.27 9.52 -6.68
C LEU A 72 10.65 8.90 -6.60
N GLN A 73 10.72 7.60 -6.48
CA GLN A 73 11.99 6.90 -6.42
C GLN A 73 12.56 6.54 -7.78
#